data_054dd9d380ea1c89fad1d52c514ebb8f
#
_entry.id   054dd9d380ea1c89fad1d52c514ebb8f
#
_cell.length_a   1.000
_cell.length_b   1.000
_cell.length_c   1.000
_cell.angle_alpha   90.00
_cell.angle_beta   90.00
_cell.angle_gamma   90.00
#
_symmetry.space_group_name_H-M   'P 1'
#
loop_
_entity.id
_entity.type
_entity.pdbx_description
1 polymer ?
#
loop_
_entity_poly.entity_id
_entity_poly.type
_entity_poly.pdbx_seq_one_letter_code
_entity_poly.pdbx_strand_id
1 'polypeptide(L)'
;MIEYDRIFSWLENVEGAMTCRGYIPCFKASGGTANYYGTQSVTDYRAMGVSGVTIGVGVDLGQQKERNLRKWGVPEEVLDKIRPYIGLQSGAALRALRNNPLTLSLDETQALTRAEHYGYLSSVVIPWWNKGE
;
A
#
# COMPACT_ATOMS: atom_id res chain seq x y z
N MET A 1 7.61 -21.06 16.49
CA MET A 1 7.25 -19.62 16.58
C MET A 1 7.96 -18.84 15.46
N ILE A 2 7.25 -17.91 14.82
CA ILE A 2 7.84 -17.09 13.78
C ILE A 2 8.67 -15.98 14.42
N GLU A 3 9.90 -15.83 13.95
CA GLU A 3 10.79 -14.77 14.43
C GLU A 3 10.56 -13.48 13.62
N TYR A 4 9.95 -12.50 14.27
CA TYR A 4 9.64 -11.22 13.63
C TYR A 4 10.88 -10.49 13.13
N ASP A 5 11.97 -10.55 13.88
CA ASP A 5 13.21 -9.87 13.52
C ASP A 5 13.75 -10.33 12.16
N ARG A 6 13.63 -11.63 11.87
CA ARG A 6 14.04 -12.17 10.58
C ARG A 6 13.16 -11.67 9.44
N ILE A 7 11.85 -11.57 9.69
CA ILE A 7 10.91 -11.08 8.69
C ILE A 7 11.20 -9.61 8.39
N PHE A 8 11.41 -8.81 9.41
CA PHE A 8 11.71 -7.39 9.23
C PHE A 8 13.10 -7.16 8.63
N SER A 9 14.08 -8.01 8.93
CA SER A 9 15.39 -7.94 8.28
C SER A 9 15.26 -8.20 6.77
N TRP A 10 14.43 -9.17 6.39
CA TRP A 10 14.15 -9.42 4.98
C TRP A 10 13.46 -8.22 4.32
N LEU A 11 12.47 -7.61 4.99
CA LEU A 11 11.80 -6.42 4.49
C LEU A 11 12.79 -5.26 4.31
N GLU A 12 13.72 -5.07 5.24
CA GLU A 12 14.74 -4.04 5.13
C GLU A 12 15.63 -4.25 3.89
N ASN A 13 15.92 -5.48 3.54
CA ASN A 13 16.71 -5.79 2.36
C ASN A 13 15.99 -5.42 1.05
N VAL A 14 14.66 -5.39 1.04
CA VAL A 14 13.87 -5.01 -0.12
C VAL A 14 13.39 -3.56 -0.09
N GLU A 15 13.71 -2.80 0.94
CA GLU A 15 13.32 -1.38 1.05
C GLU A 15 13.92 -0.52 -0.06
N GLY A 16 15.00 -0.97 -0.72
CA GLY A 16 15.53 -0.32 -1.92
C GLY A 16 14.53 -0.26 -3.07
N ALA A 17 13.54 -1.15 -3.09
CA ALA A 17 12.44 -1.15 -4.06
C ALA A 17 11.21 -0.42 -3.52
N MET A 18 11.28 0.15 -2.32
CA MET A 18 10.16 0.85 -1.69
C MET A 18 9.84 2.13 -2.44
N THR A 19 8.57 2.34 -2.74
CA THR A 19 8.12 3.56 -3.40
C THR A 19 7.50 4.52 -2.38
N CYS A 20 7.96 5.76 -2.40
CA CYS A 20 7.42 6.84 -1.57
C CYS A 20 6.30 7.61 -2.26
N ARG A 21 6.04 7.33 -3.53
CA ARG A 21 4.92 7.89 -4.29
C ARG A 21 3.84 6.85 -4.46
N GLY A 22 2.60 7.25 -4.18
CA GLY A 22 1.45 6.41 -4.45
C GLY A 22 1.28 6.19 -5.95
N TYR A 23 0.98 4.96 -6.34
CA TYR A 23 0.77 4.60 -7.73
C TYR A 23 -0.34 3.56 -7.86
N ILE A 24 -0.86 3.42 -9.08
CA ILE A 24 -1.83 2.39 -9.41
C ILE A 24 -1.30 1.64 -10.62
N PRO A 25 -1.14 0.31 -10.54
CA PRO A 25 -0.77 -0.48 -11.72
C PRO A 25 -1.88 -0.39 -12.77
N CYS A 26 -1.53 -0.01 -13.98
CA CYS A 26 -2.53 0.28 -15.03
C CYS A 26 -2.17 -0.32 -16.38
N PHE A 27 -3.19 -0.50 -17.21
CA PHE A 27 -3.07 -0.69 -18.64
C PHE A 27 -3.12 0.69 -19.30
N LYS A 28 -2.26 0.91 -20.28
CA LYS A 28 -2.22 2.16 -21.05
C LYS A 28 -3.13 2.06 -22.27
N ALA A 29 -3.82 3.15 -22.61
CA ALA A 29 -4.63 3.23 -23.82
C ALA A 29 -3.80 2.97 -25.09
N SER A 30 -2.52 3.35 -25.08
CA SER A 30 -1.61 3.15 -26.21
C SER A 30 -1.05 1.71 -26.28
N GLY A 31 -1.37 0.86 -25.31
CA GLY A 31 -0.87 -0.50 -25.20
C GLY A 31 0.19 -0.65 -24.12
N GLY A 32 0.32 -1.87 -23.59
CA GLY A 32 1.25 -2.14 -22.51
C GLY A 32 0.76 -1.70 -21.15
N THR A 33 1.65 -1.71 -20.17
CA THR A 33 1.35 -1.40 -18.77
C THR A 33 2.25 -0.29 -18.27
N ALA A 34 1.74 0.47 -17.28
CA ALA A 34 2.53 1.48 -16.58
C ALA A 34 1.87 1.80 -15.25
N ASN A 35 2.67 2.36 -14.33
CA ASN A 35 2.14 2.85 -13.07
C ASN A 35 1.59 4.27 -13.26
N TYR A 36 0.39 4.50 -12.73
CA TYR A 36 -0.23 5.82 -12.71
C TYR A 36 0.07 6.51 -11.39
N TYR A 37 0.64 7.72 -11.45
CA TYR A 37 1.07 8.45 -10.26
C TYR A 37 0.20 9.67 -9.90
N GLY A 38 -0.84 9.92 -10.68
CA GLY A 38 -1.73 11.06 -10.44
C GLY A 38 -1.35 12.32 -11.22
N THR A 39 -0.22 12.32 -11.91
CA THR A 39 0.24 13.47 -12.70
C THR A 39 -0.09 13.34 -14.19
N GLN A 40 -0.54 12.16 -14.61
CA GLN A 40 -0.90 11.88 -16.00
C GLN A 40 -2.42 12.04 -16.20
N SER A 41 -2.85 12.08 -17.45
CA SER A 41 -4.29 12.11 -17.77
C SER A 41 -4.93 10.77 -17.43
N VAL A 42 -6.01 10.77 -16.65
CA VAL A 42 -6.71 9.54 -16.28
C VAL A 42 -7.32 8.81 -17.47
N THR A 43 -7.61 9.51 -18.56
CA THR A 43 -8.23 8.92 -19.75
C THR A 43 -7.31 7.97 -20.50
N ASP A 44 -6.00 8.06 -20.27
CA ASP A 44 -5.00 7.23 -20.91
C ASP A 44 -4.68 5.95 -20.12
N TYR A 45 -5.29 5.77 -18.94
CA TYR A 45 -4.97 4.69 -18.01
C TYR A 45 -6.22 3.99 -17.50
N ARG A 46 -6.10 2.67 -17.33
CA ARG A 46 -7.13 1.84 -16.71
C ARG A 46 -6.49 0.96 -15.64
N ALA A 47 -6.99 1.03 -14.43
CA ALA A 47 -6.46 0.24 -13.32
C ALA A 47 -6.57 -1.26 -13.60
N MET A 48 -5.56 -2.02 -13.21
CA MET A 48 -5.59 -3.48 -13.31
C MET A 48 -6.55 -4.04 -12.26
N GLY A 49 -7.64 -4.67 -12.70
CA GLY A 49 -8.61 -5.29 -11.80
C GLY A 49 -9.12 -4.34 -10.73
N VAL A 50 -9.00 -4.75 -9.47
CA VAL A 50 -9.46 -4.00 -8.30
C VAL A 50 -8.32 -3.24 -7.60
N SER A 51 -7.23 -2.96 -8.30
CA SER A 51 -6.09 -2.26 -7.72
C SER A 51 -6.46 -0.87 -7.21
N GLY A 52 -5.98 -0.54 -6.02
CA GLY A 52 -6.07 0.79 -5.44
C GLY A 52 -4.73 1.50 -5.46
N VAL A 53 -4.65 2.64 -4.78
CA VAL A 53 -3.39 3.36 -4.63
C VAL A 53 -2.45 2.52 -3.78
N THR A 54 -1.29 2.21 -4.33
CA THR A 54 -0.29 1.34 -3.73
C THR A 54 0.96 2.16 -3.40
N ILE A 55 1.56 1.90 -2.27
CA ILE A 55 2.76 2.61 -1.81
C ILE A 55 3.64 1.68 -0.97
N GLY A 56 4.89 2.06 -0.77
CA GLY A 56 5.82 1.25 0.01
C GLY A 56 6.19 -0.04 -0.71
N VAL A 57 6.20 -1.14 0.01
CA VAL A 57 6.43 -2.47 -0.55
C VAL A 57 5.08 -3.16 -0.71
N GLY A 58 4.37 -2.79 -1.76
CA GLY A 58 3.12 -3.44 -2.14
C GLY A 58 1.93 -3.19 -1.21
N VAL A 59 1.90 -2.08 -0.48
CA VAL A 59 0.75 -1.76 0.39
C VAL A 59 -0.35 -1.15 -0.47
N ASP A 60 -1.36 -1.93 -0.80
CA ASP A 60 -2.52 -1.48 -1.57
C ASP A 60 -3.55 -0.89 -0.62
N LEU A 61 -3.67 0.45 -0.63
CA LEU A 61 -4.58 1.17 0.26
C LEU A 61 -6.05 0.87 -0.04
N GLY A 62 -6.36 0.43 -1.25
CA GLY A 62 -7.71 0.02 -1.61
C GLY A 62 -8.19 -1.22 -0.87
N GLN A 63 -7.26 -2.02 -0.37
CA GLN A 63 -7.56 -3.25 0.38
C GLN A 63 -7.46 -3.05 1.89
N GLN A 64 -7.16 -1.84 2.36
CA GLN A 64 -6.93 -1.56 3.77
C GLN A 64 -8.15 -0.93 4.44
N LYS A 65 -8.20 -1.04 5.76
CA LYS A 65 -9.17 -0.34 6.61
C LYS A 65 -8.42 0.53 7.60
N GLU A 66 -8.84 1.77 7.76
CA GLU A 66 -8.19 2.72 8.65
C GLU A 66 -8.06 2.19 10.08
N ARG A 67 -9.12 1.57 10.61
CA ARG A 67 -9.11 1.01 11.97
C ARG A 67 -8.02 -0.04 12.16
N ASN A 68 -7.78 -0.86 11.13
CA ASN A 68 -6.75 -1.90 11.18
C ASN A 68 -5.36 -1.29 11.15
N LEU A 69 -5.15 -0.32 10.27
CA LEU A 69 -3.86 0.37 10.17
C LEU A 69 -3.52 1.09 11.47
N ARG A 70 -4.51 1.75 12.08
CA ARG A 70 -4.34 2.41 13.38
C ARG A 70 -3.99 1.40 14.47
N LYS A 71 -4.69 0.27 14.50
CA LYS A 71 -4.44 -0.81 15.46
C LYS A 71 -3.02 -1.37 15.31
N TRP A 72 -2.52 -1.46 14.10
CA TRP A 72 -1.19 -2.00 13.82
C TRP A 72 -0.07 -0.98 14.01
N GLY A 73 -0.39 0.23 14.39
CA GLY A 73 0.60 1.21 14.80
C GLY A 73 0.97 2.26 13.77
N VAL A 74 0.20 2.40 12.70
CA VAL A 74 0.43 3.49 11.73
C VAL A 74 0.22 4.83 12.43
N PRO A 75 1.21 5.75 12.40
CA PRO A 75 1.06 7.06 13.04
C PRO A 75 -0.12 7.85 12.46
N GLU A 76 -0.77 8.65 13.30
CA GLU A 76 -1.94 9.42 12.90
C GLU A 76 -1.65 10.38 11.75
N GLU A 77 -0.47 10.99 11.73
CA GLU A 77 -0.01 11.89 10.65
C GLU A 77 0.09 11.17 9.30
N VAL A 78 0.46 9.88 9.32
CA VAL A 78 0.49 9.07 8.10
C VAL A 78 -0.94 8.70 7.69
N LEU A 79 -1.78 8.32 8.65
CA LEU A 79 -3.19 8.04 8.40
C LEU A 79 -3.90 9.22 7.74
N ASP A 80 -3.63 10.44 8.21
CA ASP A 80 -4.21 11.66 7.63
C ASP A 80 -3.88 11.80 6.14
N LYS A 81 -2.66 11.44 5.75
CA LYS A 81 -2.21 11.55 4.37
C LYS A 81 -2.79 10.47 3.46
N ILE A 82 -2.96 9.24 3.97
CA ILE A 82 -3.42 8.11 3.16
C ILE A 82 -4.94 7.92 3.20
N ARG A 83 -5.63 8.55 4.15
CA ARG A 83 -7.08 8.38 4.34
C ARG A 83 -7.90 8.55 3.07
N PRO A 84 -7.63 9.55 2.20
CA PRO A 84 -8.43 9.73 0.99
C PRO A 84 -8.40 8.55 0.01
N TYR A 85 -7.46 7.64 0.17
CA TYR A 85 -7.26 6.51 -0.76
C TYR A 85 -7.69 5.17 -0.17
N ILE A 86 -7.96 5.11 1.13
CA ILE A 86 -8.32 3.86 1.80
C ILE A 86 -9.65 3.36 1.30
N GLY A 87 -9.70 2.10 0.87
CA GLY A 87 -10.92 1.45 0.39
C GLY A 87 -11.31 1.80 -1.04
N LEU A 88 -10.56 2.68 -1.72
CA LEU A 88 -10.84 3.04 -3.11
C LEU A 88 -10.12 2.12 -4.07
N GLN A 89 -10.83 1.67 -5.10
CA GLN A 89 -10.33 0.72 -6.11
C GLN A 89 -10.64 1.22 -7.51
N SER A 90 -9.86 0.76 -8.48
CA SER A 90 -10.11 1.00 -9.90
C SER A 90 -10.28 2.49 -10.25
N GLY A 91 -11.37 2.85 -10.93
CA GLY A 91 -11.60 4.23 -11.37
C GLY A 91 -11.68 5.25 -10.23
N ALA A 92 -12.26 4.86 -9.08
CA ALA A 92 -12.33 5.74 -7.91
C ALA A 92 -10.92 6.05 -7.38
N ALA A 93 -10.04 5.05 -7.37
CA ALA A 93 -8.66 5.24 -6.95
C ALA A 93 -7.90 6.17 -7.92
N LEU A 94 -8.10 5.97 -9.23
CA LEU A 94 -7.48 6.83 -10.25
C LEU A 94 -7.88 8.30 -10.05
N ARG A 95 -9.16 8.55 -9.86
CA ARG A 95 -9.68 9.91 -9.65
C ARG A 95 -9.15 10.54 -8.37
N ALA A 96 -9.09 9.78 -7.29
CA ALA A 96 -8.56 10.28 -6.02
C ALA A 96 -7.08 10.66 -6.14
N LEU A 97 -6.30 9.82 -6.81
CA LEU A 97 -4.87 10.08 -7.00
C LEU A 97 -4.64 11.26 -7.94
N ARG A 98 -5.47 11.40 -8.98
CA ARG A 98 -5.43 12.55 -9.89
C ARG A 98 -5.73 13.87 -9.17
N ASN A 99 -6.72 13.85 -8.28
CA ASN A 99 -7.10 15.05 -7.52
C ASN A 99 -6.01 15.46 -6.53
N ASN A 100 -5.31 14.47 -5.95
CA ASN A 100 -4.28 14.74 -4.95
C ASN A 100 -3.22 13.63 -5.00
N PRO A 101 -2.14 13.81 -5.77
CA PRO A 101 -1.07 12.81 -5.81
C PRO A 101 -0.49 12.56 -4.42
N LEU A 102 -0.25 11.30 -4.10
CA LEU A 102 0.23 10.90 -2.77
C LEU A 102 1.75 10.77 -2.76
N THR A 103 2.37 11.43 -1.81
CA THR A 103 3.81 11.28 -1.52
C THR A 103 4.01 11.21 -0.01
N LEU A 104 4.79 10.24 0.43
CA LEU A 104 5.19 10.10 1.83
C LEU A 104 6.71 10.25 1.93
N SER A 105 7.20 10.64 3.10
CA SER A 105 8.63 10.57 3.36
C SER A 105 9.08 9.11 3.45
N LEU A 106 10.38 8.87 3.40
CA LEU A 106 10.92 7.52 3.55
C LEU A 106 10.52 6.93 4.91
N ASP A 107 10.64 7.69 5.98
CA ASP A 107 10.27 7.24 7.33
C ASP A 107 8.79 6.91 7.42
N GLU A 108 7.92 7.74 6.86
CA GLU A 108 6.47 7.49 6.82
C GLU A 108 6.15 6.23 6.03
N THR A 109 6.80 6.06 4.90
CA THR A 109 6.61 4.89 4.02
C THR A 109 7.06 3.62 4.73
N GLN A 110 8.18 3.64 5.42
CA GLN A 110 8.68 2.51 6.20
C GLN A 110 7.71 2.16 7.33
N ALA A 111 7.24 3.16 8.07
CA ALA A 111 6.30 2.95 9.17
C ALA A 111 5.02 2.29 8.70
N LEU A 112 4.46 2.76 7.58
CA LEU A 112 3.26 2.18 6.98
C LEU A 112 3.51 0.75 6.52
N THR A 113 4.59 0.52 5.80
CA THR A 113 4.93 -0.80 5.26
C THR A 113 5.11 -1.83 6.38
N ARG A 114 5.87 -1.48 7.41
CA ARG A 114 6.11 -2.37 8.54
C ARG A 114 4.84 -2.66 9.32
N ALA A 115 4.02 -1.66 9.57
CA ALA A 115 2.77 -1.82 10.30
C ALA A 115 1.80 -2.75 9.55
N GLU A 116 1.63 -2.55 8.24
CA GLU A 116 0.74 -3.36 7.44
C GLU A 116 1.22 -4.82 7.38
N HIS A 117 2.49 -5.04 7.08
CA HIS A 117 3.04 -6.40 7.02
C HIS A 117 3.01 -7.09 8.38
N TYR A 118 3.37 -6.39 9.45
CA TYR A 118 3.28 -6.93 10.81
C TYR A 118 1.84 -7.27 11.17
N GLY A 119 0.91 -6.36 10.86
CA GLY A 119 -0.50 -6.56 11.16
C GLY A 119 -1.08 -7.76 10.44
N TYR A 120 -0.75 -7.91 9.16
CA TYR A 120 -1.19 -9.07 8.39
C TYR A 120 -0.65 -10.36 8.99
N LEU A 121 0.64 -10.43 9.30
CA LEU A 121 1.25 -11.63 9.89
C LEU A 121 0.63 -11.94 11.24
N SER A 122 0.45 -10.94 12.10
CA SER A 122 -0.11 -11.14 13.44
C SER A 122 -1.57 -11.56 13.42
N SER A 123 -2.35 -11.00 12.48
CA SER A 123 -3.81 -11.20 12.46
C SER A 123 -4.24 -12.41 11.65
N VAL A 124 -3.43 -12.87 10.72
CA VAL A 124 -3.82 -13.94 9.78
C VAL A 124 -2.87 -15.11 9.85
N VAL A 125 -1.58 -14.90 9.59
CA VAL A 125 -0.61 -15.97 9.41
C VAL A 125 -0.26 -16.66 10.73
N ILE A 126 0.06 -15.89 11.76
CA ILE A 126 0.51 -16.46 13.03
C ILE A 126 -0.59 -17.21 13.77
N PRO A 127 -1.82 -16.69 13.89
CA PRO A 127 -2.93 -17.46 14.49
C PRO A 127 -3.19 -18.77 13.75
N TRP A 128 -3.11 -18.75 12.43
CA TRP A 128 -3.29 -19.98 11.63
C TRP A 128 -2.14 -20.97 11.89
N TRP A 129 -0.91 -20.49 11.94
CA TRP A 129 0.26 -21.32 12.23
C TRP A 129 0.15 -22.00 13.58
N ASN A 130 -0.22 -21.25 14.62
CA ASN A 130 -0.34 -21.77 15.97
C ASN A 130 -1.43 -22.84 16.10
N LYS A 131 -2.50 -22.73 15.32
CA LYS A 131 -3.55 -23.75 15.28
C LYS A 131 -3.08 -25.07 14.67
N GLY A 132 -2.09 -25.03 13.80
CA GLY A 132 -1.53 -26.20 13.15
C GLY A 132 -0.64 -27.04 14.05
N GLU A 133 -0.28 -26.52 15.19
CA GLU A 133 0.51 -27.24 16.19
C GLU A 133 -0.41 -28.04 17.11
#